data_991dc14cacf15ffdf9608340ae15c2be
#
_entry.id   991dc14cacf15ffdf9608340ae15c2be
#
_cell.length_a   1.000
_cell.length_b   1.000
_cell.length_c   1.000
_cell.angle_alpha   90.00
_cell.angle_beta   90.00
_cell.angle_gamma   90.00
#
_symmetry.space_group_name_H-M   'P 1'
#
loop_
_entity.id
_entity.type
_entity.pdbx_description
1 polymer ?
#
loop_
_entity_poly.entity_id
_entity_poly.type
_entity_poly.pdbx_seq_one_letter_code
_entity_poly.pdbx_strand_id
1 'polypeptide(L)'
;MIYPKILKLEKGSDLLISLQDIAKKENKAGYILSIVGNLSKAKIQCPGKQHSTLIKNTLEIISLNGTIDPNSCHLHISFSDGNCNVWAGHLEEGTIILKAVDMLIGFLDQNLINKENISNNKHVKIYIIPNCQWSERAIRMLRTLQVQHEIKVIKNDNDFKNLNNITNYNSFPQIFIDGEFIGGYSELAELHSLGRLNYQ
;
A
#
# COMPACT_ATOMS: atom_id res chain seq x y z
N MET A 1 -2.26 3.46 18.53
CA MET A 1 -3.48 2.73 18.98
C MET A 1 -4.43 2.61 17.81
N ILE A 2 -5.16 1.49 17.64
CA ILE A 2 -6.19 1.36 16.60
C ILE A 2 -7.52 1.73 17.23
N TYR A 3 -8.27 2.63 16.58
CA TYR A 3 -9.62 3.01 16.99
C TYR A 3 -10.64 2.30 16.10
N PRO A 4 -11.46 1.39 16.66
CA PRO A 4 -12.52 0.78 15.89
C PRO A 4 -13.67 1.78 15.69
N LYS A 5 -14.21 1.82 14.47
CA LYS A 5 -15.41 2.58 14.13
C LYS A 5 -16.39 1.70 13.40
N ILE A 6 -17.61 1.58 13.97
CA ILE A 6 -18.73 0.91 13.34
C ILE A 6 -19.42 1.90 12.42
N LEU A 7 -19.71 1.49 11.20
CA LEU A 7 -20.33 2.30 10.17
C LEU A 7 -21.44 1.53 9.50
N LYS A 8 -22.48 2.27 9.09
CA LYS A 8 -23.53 1.76 8.24
C LYS A 8 -23.62 2.64 7.01
N LEU A 9 -23.50 2.04 5.83
CA LEU A 9 -23.66 2.72 4.56
C LEU A 9 -25.02 2.41 3.97
N GLU A 10 -25.68 3.45 3.48
CA GLU A 10 -27.07 3.37 3.05
C GLU A 10 -27.21 2.89 1.59
N LYS A 11 -28.41 2.41 1.27
CA LYS A 11 -28.82 2.01 -0.07
C LYS A 11 -28.52 3.11 -1.10
N GLY A 12 -27.99 2.71 -2.24
CA GLY A 12 -27.72 3.59 -3.38
C GLY A 12 -26.39 4.33 -3.28
N SER A 13 -25.71 4.28 -2.13
CA SER A 13 -24.38 4.87 -1.99
C SER A 13 -23.33 4.09 -2.80
N ASP A 14 -22.33 4.78 -3.31
CA ASP A 14 -21.14 4.17 -3.87
C ASP A 14 -20.19 3.77 -2.74
N LEU A 15 -19.78 2.50 -2.75
CA LEU A 15 -18.97 1.93 -1.67
C LEU A 15 -17.58 2.60 -1.59
N LEU A 16 -16.89 2.79 -2.73
CA LEU A 16 -15.56 3.37 -2.75
C LEU A 16 -15.59 4.85 -2.36
N ILE A 17 -16.52 5.62 -2.94
CA ILE A 17 -16.67 7.06 -2.64
C ILE A 17 -17.00 7.27 -1.16
N SER A 18 -17.93 6.45 -0.62
CA SER A 18 -18.28 6.53 0.81
C SER A 18 -17.07 6.29 1.72
N LEU A 19 -16.20 5.34 1.38
CA LEU A 19 -15.00 5.05 2.15
C LEU A 19 -13.95 6.16 2.06
N GLN A 20 -13.79 6.75 0.87
CA GLN A 20 -12.91 7.91 0.68
C GLN A 20 -13.38 9.12 1.50
N ASP A 21 -14.69 9.39 1.50
CA ASP A 21 -15.26 10.50 2.27
C ASP A 21 -15.14 10.28 3.77
N ILE A 22 -15.31 9.04 4.23
CA ILE A 22 -15.09 8.67 5.63
C ILE A 22 -13.62 8.89 6.04
N ALA A 23 -12.66 8.43 5.22
CA ALA A 23 -11.25 8.62 5.49
C ALA A 23 -10.86 10.12 5.53
N LYS A 24 -11.38 10.92 4.60
CA LYS A 24 -11.21 12.39 4.60
C LYS A 24 -11.79 13.04 5.86
N LYS A 25 -13.02 12.65 6.25
CA LYS A 25 -13.69 13.19 7.44
C LYS A 25 -12.95 12.86 8.73
N GLU A 26 -12.45 11.63 8.85
CA GLU A 26 -11.65 11.20 10.00
C GLU A 26 -10.25 11.79 9.98
N ASN A 27 -9.77 12.19 8.80
CA ASN A 27 -8.39 12.64 8.55
C ASN A 27 -7.36 11.65 9.10
N LYS A 28 -7.60 10.36 8.88
CA LYS A 28 -6.79 9.25 9.38
C LYS A 28 -6.74 8.12 8.38
N ALA A 29 -5.60 7.44 8.34
CA ALA A 29 -5.51 6.15 7.66
C ALA A 29 -6.18 5.05 8.49
N GLY A 30 -6.69 4.03 7.82
CA GLY A 30 -7.38 2.90 8.47
C GLY A 30 -7.39 1.66 7.60
N TYR A 31 -7.81 0.56 8.23
CA TYR A 31 -7.99 -0.75 7.60
C TYR A 31 -9.42 -1.22 7.74
N ILE A 32 -9.93 -1.89 6.71
CA ILE A 32 -11.22 -2.58 6.80
C ILE A 32 -11.00 -3.83 7.65
N LEU A 33 -11.72 -3.92 8.77
CA LEU A 33 -11.64 -5.07 9.69
C LEU A 33 -12.77 -6.07 9.45
N SER A 34 -13.96 -5.58 9.08
CA SER A 34 -15.11 -6.43 8.76
C SER A 34 -16.11 -5.68 7.88
N ILE A 35 -16.85 -6.42 7.07
CA ILE A 35 -17.90 -5.90 6.22
C ILE A 35 -18.96 -6.98 5.99
N VAL A 36 -20.23 -6.57 6.00
CA VAL A 36 -21.38 -7.40 5.63
C VAL A 36 -22.39 -6.54 4.87
N GLY A 37 -22.92 -7.05 3.79
CA GLY A 37 -23.94 -6.35 3.02
C GLY A 37 -24.03 -6.80 1.58
N ASN A 38 -24.86 -6.10 0.80
CA ASN A 38 -25.13 -6.47 -0.59
C ASN A 38 -25.09 -5.27 -1.53
N LEU A 39 -24.74 -5.59 -2.78
CA LEU A 39 -24.59 -4.64 -3.86
C LEU A 39 -25.63 -4.89 -4.96
N SER A 40 -26.06 -3.83 -5.62
CA SER A 40 -26.89 -3.90 -6.84
C SER A 40 -26.04 -4.00 -8.11
N LYS A 41 -24.80 -3.54 -8.02
CA LYS A 41 -23.77 -3.69 -9.04
C LYS A 41 -22.38 -3.53 -8.41
N ALA A 42 -21.40 -4.21 -8.96
CA ALA A 42 -20.02 -4.07 -8.60
C ALA A 42 -19.15 -3.80 -9.82
N LYS A 43 -18.25 -2.84 -9.70
CA LYS A 43 -17.23 -2.53 -10.70
C LYS A 43 -15.86 -2.84 -10.11
N ILE A 44 -15.13 -3.72 -10.78
CA ILE A 44 -13.84 -4.19 -10.28
C ILE A 44 -12.80 -4.19 -11.41
N GLN A 45 -11.55 -3.91 -11.05
CA GLN A 45 -10.41 -4.09 -11.94
C GLN A 45 -9.80 -5.47 -11.68
N CYS A 46 -9.85 -6.33 -12.70
CA CYS A 46 -9.24 -7.66 -12.65
C CYS A 46 -7.76 -7.58 -13.06
N PRO A 47 -6.89 -8.44 -12.49
CA PRO A 47 -5.48 -8.49 -12.88
C PRO A 47 -5.31 -8.72 -14.39
N GLY A 48 -4.42 -7.96 -15.02
CA GLY A 48 -4.09 -8.09 -16.44
C GLY A 48 -5.14 -7.55 -17.44
N LYS A 49 -6.28 -7.05 -16.98
CA LYS A 49 -7.26 -6.40 -17.87
C LYS A 49 -6.99 -4.89 -17.98
N GLN A 50 -7.20 -4.34 -19.17
CA GLN A 50 -7.06 -2.90 -19.43
C GLN A 50 -8.25 -2.07 -18.92
N HIS A 51 -9.42 -2.69 -18.80
CA HIS A 51 -10.67 -2.04 -18.41
C HIS A 51 -11.33 -2.75 -17.23
N SER A 52 -11.99 -1.96 -16.39
CA SER A 52 -12.77 -2.48 -15.28
C SER A 52 -13.94 -3.34 -15.76
N THR A 53 -14.28 -4.35 -15.01
CA THR A 53 -15.42 -5.25 -15.24
C THR A 53 -16.60 -4.78 -14.41
N LEU A 54 -17.76 -4.59 -15.04
CA LEU A 54 -19.02 -4.25 -14.36
C LEU A 54 -19.93 -5.48 -14.29
N ILE A 55 -20.33 -5.86 -13.07
CA ILE A 55 -21.26 -6.95 -12.79
C ILE A 55 -22.53 -6.34 -12.18
N LYS A 56 -23.67 -6.55 -12.84
CA LYS A 56 -24.99 -6.08 -12.41
C LYS A 56 -25.81 -7.28 -11.96
N ASN A 57 -26.03 -7.42 -10.68
CA ASN A 57 -26.85 -8.47 -10.07
C ASN A 57 -27.10 -8.12 -8.61
N THR A 58 -27.93 -8.91 -7.93
CA THR A 58 -27.92 -8.95 -6.46
C THR A 58 -26.68 -9.70 -6.03
N LEU A 59 -25.74 -8.96 -5.41
CA LEU A 59 -24.42 -9.48 -5.05
C LEU A 59 -24.26 -9.38 -3.54
N GLU A 60 -23.74 -10.43 -2.92
CA GLU A 60 -23.42 -10.45 -1.50
C GLU A 60 -21.93 -10.29 -1.29
N ILE A 61 -21.53 -9.35 -0.44
CA ILE A 61 -20.13 -9.10 -0.14
C ILE A 61 -19.60 -10.24 0.74
N ILE A 62 -18.57 -10.93 0.27
CA ILE A 62 -17.85 -11.97 1.02
C ILE A 62 -16.72 -11.33 1.84
N SER A 63 -15.94 -10.45 1.21
CA SER A 63 -14.86 -9.73 1.88
C SER A 63 -14.57 -8.40 1.22
N LEU A 64 -14.04 -7.48 2.02
CA LEU A 64 -13.38 -6.26 1.55
C LEU A 64 -12.11 -6.10 2.39
N ASN A 65 -10.97 -6.05 1.74
CA ASN A 65 -9.68 -5.94 2.40
C ASN A 65 -8.90 -4.77 1.82
N GLY A 66 -8.12 -4.11 2.66
CA GLY A 66 -7.21 -3.06 2.23
C GLY A 66 -7.25 -1.86 3.14
N THR A 67 -6.69 -0.78 2.62
CA THR A 67 -6.45 0.47 3.34
C THR A 67 -7.31 1.59 2.82
N ILE A 68 -7.71 2.47 3.71
CA ILE A 68 -8.29 3.76 3.40
C ILE A 68 -7.41 4.87 3.99
N ASP A 69 -7.26 5.94 3.25
CA ASP A 69 -6.46 7.11 3.62
C ASP A 69 -7.14 8.37 3.08
N PRO A 70 -6.99 9.55 3.69
CA PRO A 70 -7.59 10.79 3.20
C PRO A 70 -7.31 11.11 1.72
N ASN A 71 -6.17 10.65 1.20
CA ASN A 71 -5.73 10.93 -0.17
C ASN A 71 -5.97 9.75 -1.13
N SER A 72 -6.07 8.52 -0.63
CA SER A 72 -6.21 7.32 -1.46
C SER A 72 -6.86 6.16 -0.71
N CYS A 73 -7.49 5.25 -1.47
CA CYS A 73 -7.96 3.97 -0.95
C CYS A 73 -7.43 2.86 -1.83
N HIS A 74 -6.91 1.80 -1.22
CA HIS A 74 -6.46 0.60 -1.91
C HIS A 74 -7.22 -0.60 -1.37
N LEU A 75 -8.24 -1.03 -2.11
CA LEU A 75 -9.25 -1.97 -1.63
C LEU A 75 -9.47 -3.10 -2.64
N HIS A 76 -9.46 -4.32 -2.15
CA HIS A 76 -9.83 -5.52 -2.89
C HIS A 76 -11.13 -6.08 -2.33
N ILE A 77 -12.08 -6.36 -3.21
CA ILE A 77 -13.39 -6.89 -2.85
C ILE A 77 -13.60 -8.28 -3.44
N SER A 78 -14.29 -9.16 -2.69
CA SER A 78 -14.90 -10.37 -3.22
C SER A 78 -16.39 -10.38 -2.91
N PHE A 79 -17.20 -10.93 -3.82
CA PHE A 79 -18.63 -11.02 -3.70
C PHE A 79 -19.17 -12.20 -4.50
N SER A 80 -20.37 -12.68 -4.14
CA SER A 80 -21.08 -13.76 -4.85
C SER A 80 -22.44 -13.31 -5.35
N ASP A 81 -22.93 -13.99 -6.40
CA ASP A 81 -24.32 -13.85 -6.87
C ASP A 81 -25.23 -14.97 -6.30
N GLY A 82 -26.50 -14.93 -6.69
CA GLY A 82 -27.50 -15.94 -6.28
C GLY A 82 -27.24 -17.36 -6.77
N ASN A 83 -26.28 -17.56 -7.68
CA ASN A 83 -25.85 -18.86 -8.17
C ASN A 83 -24.53 -19.33 -7.53
N CYS A 84 -24.09 -18.65 -6.48
CA CYS A 84 -22.80 -18.88 -5.80
C CYS A 84 -21.56 -18.69 -6.68
N ASN A 85 -21.67 -17.99 -7.83
CA ASN A 85 -20.49 -17.57 -8.56
C ASN A 85 -19.80 -16.47 -7.79
N VAL A 86 -18.47 -16.57 -7.70
CA VAL A 86 -17.64 -15.61 -6.94
C VAL A 86 -16.75 -14.84 -7.88
N TRP A 87 -16.71 -13.52 -7.70
CA TRP A 87 -15.78 -12.61 -8.36
C TRP A 87 -14.95 -11.86 -7.32
N ALA A 88 -13.75 -11.49 -7.70
CA ALA A 88 -12.89 -10.66 -6.90
C ALA A 88 -12.03 -9.75 -7.77
N GLY A 89 -11.61 -8.60 -7.22
CA GLY A 89 -10.73 -7.66 -7.89
C GLY A 89 -10.53 -6.39 -7.07
N HIS A 90 -9.79 -5.46 -7.66
CA HIS A 90 -9.62 -4.13 -7.10
C HIS A 90 -10.95 -3.37 -7.17
N LEU A 91 -11.37 -2.79 -6.05
CA LEU A 91 -12.63 -2.05 -5.96
C LEU A 91 -12.56 -0.75 -6.77
N GLU A 92 -13.55 -0.53 -7.62
CA GLU A 92 -13.66 0.65 -8.46
C GLU A 92 -14.92 1.45 -8.14
N GLU A 93 -14.86 2.75 -8.43
CA GLU A 93 -16.03 3.63 -8.41
C GLU A 93 -17.12 3.12 -9.34
N GLY A 94 -18.37 3.16 -8.90
CA GLY A 94 -19.54 2.58 -9.57
C GLY A 94 -20.01 1.29 -8.92
N THR A 95 -19.45 0.90 -7.77
CA THR A 95 -19.91 -0.20 -6.92
C THR A 95 -20.99 0.29 -5.96
N ILE A 96 -22.25 -0.11 -6.18
CA ILE A 96 -23.43 0.49 -5.54
C ILE A 96 -24.10 -0.46 -4.55
N ILE A 97 -24.37 0.05 -3.36
CA ILE A 97 -25.03 -0.66 -2.26
C ILE A 97 -26.52 -0.91 -2.60
N LEU A 98 -26.98 -2.16 -2.42
CA LEU A 98 -28.36 -2.56 -2.72
C LEU A 98 -29.34 -2.24 -1.58
N LYS A 99 -29.00 -2.60 -0.34
CA LYS A 99 -29.84 -2.35 0.85
C LYS A 99 -29.09 -1.52 1.88
N ALA A 100 -28.11 -2.11 2.52
CA ALA A 100 -27.19 -1.49 3.45
C ALA A 100 -25.88 -2.28 3.49
N VAL A 101 -24.85 -1.65 3.99
CA VAL A 101 -23.57 -2.28 4.32
C VAL A 101 -23.20 -1.89 5.74
N ASP A 102 -23.03 -2.90 6.60
CA ASP A 102 -22.50 -2.74 7.94
C ASP A 102 -21.00 -3.08 7.91
N MET A 103 -20.17 -2.23 8.54
CA MET A 103 -18.74 -2.43 8.52
C MET A 103 -18.05 -1.94 9.79
N LEU A 104 -16.88 -2.53 10.04
CA LEU A 104 -15.96 -2.13 11.08
C LEU A 104 -14.64 -1.69 10.43
N ILE A 105 -14.21 -0.47 10.74
CA ILE A 105 -12.94 0.09 10.30
C ILE A 105 -12.06 0.32 11.51
N GLY A 106 -10.79 -0.08 11.43
CA GLY A 106 -9.76 0.26 12.41
C GLY A 106 -8.95 1.44 11.92
N PHE A 107 -9.15 2.63 12.50
CA PHE A 107 -8.35 3.82 12.20
C PHE A 107 -7.06 3.81 13.01
N LEU A 108 -5.95 4.23 12.38
CA LEU A 108 -4.67 4.35 13.02
C LEU A 108 -4.55 5.70 13.76
N ASP A 109 -3.93 5.64 14.94
CA ASP A 109 -3.55 6.87 15.64
C ASP A 109 -2.43 7.58 14.86
N GLN A 110 -2.66 8.84 14.48
CA GLN A 110 -1.65 9.65 13.79
C GLN A 110 -0.34 9.76 14.59
N ASN A 111 -0.39 9.64 15.91
CA ASN A 111 0.82 9.62 16.73
C ASN A 111 1.70 8.38 16.52
N LEU A 112 1.14 7.28 15.99
CA LEU A 112 1.92 6.10 15.61
C LEU A 112 2.51 6.25 14.20
N ILE A 113 1.75 6.86 13.29
CA ILE A 113 2.22 7.18 11.93
C ILE A 113 3.32 8.25 12.01
N ASN A 114 3.16 9.26 12.88
CA ASN A 114 4.15 10.31 13.08
C ASN A 114 5.41 9.86 13.84
N LYS A 115 5.36 8.74 14.59
CA LYS A 115 6.58 8.11 15.13
C LYS A 115 7.39 7.37 14.05
N GLU A 116 6.75 6.95 12.98
CA GLU A 116 7.43 6.38 11.80
C GLU A 116 7.73 7.43 10.70
N ASN A 117 7.11 8.61 10.74
CA ASN A 117 7.52 9.80 9.99
C ASN A 117 8.68 10.49 10.71
N ILE A 118 9.80 9.78 10.82
CA ILE A 118 11.09 10.37 11.17
C ILE A 118 11.37 11.44 10.11
N SER A 119 11.46 12.68 10.57
CA SER A 119 11.89 13.91 9.89
C SER A 119 12.06 13.83 8.37
N ASN A 120 11.52 14.80 7.65
CA ASN A 120 11.65 15.04 6.20
C ASN A 120 13.10 15.15 5.66
N ASN A 121 14.07 14.54 6.33
CA ASN A 121 15.49 14.57 5.98
C ASN A 121 16.14 13.19 6.21
N LYS A 122 15.44 12.11 5.80
CA LYS A 122 16.05 10.77 5.87
C LYS A 122 17.28 10.72 5.01
N HIS A 123 18.40 10.38 5.63
CA HIS A 123 19.69 10.22 4.92
C HIS A 123 19.77 8.80 4.34
N VAL A 124 19.50 8.70 3.02
CA VAL A 124 19.62 7.41 2.31
C VAL A 124 21.08 7.26 1.81
N LYS A 125 21.70 6.14 2.19
CA LYS A 125 23.01 5.74 1.69
C LYS A 125 22.90 4.40 0.98
N ILE A 126 23.38 4.34 -0.25
CA ILE A 126 23.35 3.13 -1.07
C ILE A 126 24.77 2.69 -1.43
N TYR A 127 25.13 1.48 -1.03
CA TYR A 127 26.38 0.82 -1.42
C TYR A 127 26.15 -0.02 -2.66
N ILE A 128 26.99 0.14 -3.66
CA ILE A 128 26.87 -0.50 -4.97
C ILE A 128 28.20 -1.09 -5.42
N ILE A 129 28.13 -2.03 -6.38
CA ILE A 129 29.28 -2.46 -7.17
C ILE A 129 29.09 -2.04 -8.64
N PRO A 130 30.19 -1.83 -9.39
CA PRO A 130 30.10 -1.51 -10.82
C PRO A 130 29.34 -2.58 -11.61
N ASN A 131 28.61 -2.15 -12.64
CA ASN A 131 27.88 -3.02 -13.57
C ASN A 131 26.81 -3.94 -12.91
N CYS A 132 26.28 -3.56 -11.76
CA CYS A 132 25.21 -4.28 -11.09
C CYS A 132 23.83 -3.74 -11.49
N GLN A 133 23.07 -4.51 -12.23
CA GLN A 133 21.72 -4.11 -12.71
C GLN A 133 20.76 -3.74 -11.56
N TRP A 134 20.83 -4.44 -10.44
CA TRP A 134 19.99 -4.17 -9.28
C TRP A 134 20.37 -2.86 -8.58
N SER A 135 21.67 -2.54 -8.53
CA SER A 135 22.17 -1.25 -8.06
C SER A 135 21.65 -0.10 -8.93
N GLU A 136 21.71 -0.27 -10.25
CA GLU A 136 21.19 0.74 -11.19
C GLU A 136 19.68 0.95 -11.08
N ARG A 137 18.93 -0.14 -10.88
CA ARG A 137 17.48 -0.06 -10.64
C ARG A 137 17.14 0.69 -9.36
N ALA A 138 17.87 0.42 -8.27
CA ALA A 138 17.66 1.12 -7.00
C ALA A 138 17.97 2.62 -7.13
N ILE A 139 19.09 2.99 -7.75
CA ILE A 139 19.45 4.39 -8.00
C ILE A 139 18.39 5.08 -8.87
N ARG A 140 17.92 4.42 -9.93
CA ARG A 140 16.87 4.97 -10.80
C ARG A 140 15.59 5.22 -10.00
N MET A 141 15.18 4.28 -9.17
CA MET A 141 14.01 4.42 -8.30
C MET A 141 14.15 5.62 -7.36
N LEU A 142 15.25 5.73 -6.62
CA LEU A 142 15.51 6.84 -5.71
C LEU A 142 15.49 8.21 -6.43
N ARG A 143 16.07 8.27 -7.64
CA ARG A 143 16.02 9.48 -8.48
C ARG A 143 14.62 9.83 -8.96
N THR A 144 13.86 8.85 -9.44
CA THR A 144 12.47 9.04 -9.90
C THR A 144 11.58 9.55 -8.77
N LEU A 145 11.80 9.05 -7.55
CA LEU A 145 11.08 9.46 -6.34
C LEU A 145 11.64 10.75 -5.71
N GLN A 146 12.67 11.36 -6.33
CA GLN A 146 13.35 12.57 -5.81
C GLN A 146 13.92 12.41 -4.40
N VAL A 147 14.22 11.17 -3.99
CA VAL A 147 14.84 10.86 -2.70
C VAL A 147 16.30 11.24 -2.73
N GLN A 148 16.75 12.15 -1.84
CA GLN A 148 18.15 12.48 -1.69
C GLN A 148 18.91 11.27 -1.17
N HIS A 149 20.05 10.92 -1.82
CA HIS A 149 20.84 9.74 -1.46
C HIS A 149 22.31 9.91 -1.75
N GLU A 150 23.13 9.31 -0.90
CA GLU A 150 24.59 9.19 -1.07
C GLU A 150 24.92 7.83 -1.70
N ILE A 151 25.72 7.83 -2.76
CA ILE A 151 26.18 6.60 -3.42
C ILE A 151 27.62 6.29 -3.00
N LYS A 152 27.83 5.08 -2.48
CA LYS A 152 29.16 4.51 -2.15
C LYS A 152 29.47 3.33 -3.06
N VAL A 153 30.54 3.44 -3.83
CA VAL A 153 30.98 2.35 -4.71
C VAL A 153 31.98 1.48 -3.96
N ILE A 154 31.67 0.21 -3.80
CA ILE A 154 32.57 -0.81 -3.26
C ILE A 154 33.56 -1.20 -4.38
N LYS A 155 34.85 -0.97 -4.15
CA LYS A 155 35.89 -1.14 -5.16
C LYS A 155 36.85 -2.31 -4.89
N ASN A 156 36.86 -2.82 -3.67
CA ASN A 156 37.79 -3.86 -3.25
C ASN A 156 37.19 -4.79 -2.19
N ASP A 157 37.85 -5.94 -1.98
CA ASP A 157 37.40 -6.98 -1.06
C ASP A 157 37.36 -6.55 0.42
N ASN A 158 38.25 -5.63 0.82
CA ASN A 158 38.26 -5.14 2.20
C ASN A 158 37.02 -4.30 2.50
N ASP A 159 36.63 -3.41 1.59
CA ASP A 159 35.42 -2.61 1.72
C ASP A 159 34.19 -3.52 1.77
N PHE A 160 34.17 -4.57 0.94
CA PHE A 160 33.09 -5.56 0.96
C PHE A 160 33.03 -6.31 2.30
N LYS A 161 34.18 -6.82 2.80
CA LYS A 161 34.24 -7.53 4.09
C LYS A 161 33.77 -6.66 5.25
N ASN A 162 34.21 -5.39 5.27
CA ASN A 162 33.80 -4.43 6.30
C ASN A 162 32.29 -4.20 6.28
N LEU A 163 31.71 -4.03 5.08
CA LEU A 163 30.28 -3.83 4.93
C LEU A 163 29.48 -5.10 5.32
N ASN A 164 29.97 -6.27 4.89
CA ASN A 164 29.36 -7.56 5.21
C ASN A 164 29.37 -7.87 6.71
N ASN A 165 30.43 -7.50 7.42
CA ASN A 165 30.50 -7.66 8.88
C ASN A 165 29.41 -6.86 9.61
N ILE A 166 28.94 -5.76 9.01
CA ILE A 166 27.88 -4.91 9.59
C ILE A 166 26.50 -5.44 9.22
N THR A 167 26.31 -5.85 7.96
CA THR A 167 24.99 -6.15 7.40
C THR A 167 24.66 -7.64 7.37
N ASN A 168 25.68 -8.51 7.43
CA ASN A 168 25.58 -9.94 7.17
C ASN A 168 24.87 -10.25 5.82
N TYR A 169 25.09 -9.40 4.81
CA TYR A 169 24.41 -9.42 3.52
C TYR A 169 25.40 -9.44 2.36
N ASN A 170 25.26 -10.42 1.46
CA ASN A 170 26.25 -10.70 0.41
C ASN A 170 25.88 -10.17 -0.98
N SER A 171 24.74 -9.50 -1.11
CA SER A 171 24.23 -9.01 -2.39
C SER A 171 24.28 -7.48 -2.48
N PHE A 172 24.15 -6.94 -3.69
CA PHE A 172 24.07 -5.50 -3.96
C PHE A 172 22.81 -5.15 -4.75
N PRO A 173 22.27 -3.92 -4.55
CA PRO A 173 22.76 -2.88 -3.64
C PRO A 173 22.56 -3.23 -2.18
N GLN A 174 23.28 -2.53 -1.27
CA GLN A 174 23.00 -2.51 0.16
C GLN A 174 22.58 -1.09 0.55
N ILE A 175 21.40 -0.97 1.15
CA ILE A 175 20.74 0.30 1.36
C ILE A 175 20.57 0.56 2.85
N PHE A 176 20.92 1.76 3.27
CA PHE A 176 20.75 2.25 4.63
C PHE A 176 19.85 3.47 4.62
N ILE A 177 18.98 3.58 5.57
CA ILE A 177 18.15 4.75 5.84
C ILE A 177 18.42 5.19 7.28
N ASP A 178 18.87 6.42 7.46
CA ASP A 178 19.24 6.98 8.77
C ASP A 178 20.27 6.14 9.55
N GLY A 179 21.13 5.45 8.81
CA GLY A 179 22.18 4.58 9.37
C GLY A 179 21.72 3.14 9.65
N GLU A 180 20.46 2.82 9.50
CA GLU A 180 19.90 1.47 9.64
C GLU A 180 19.94 0.73 8.29
N PHE A 181 20.46 -0.50 8.29
CA PHE A 181 20.47 -1.35 7.11
C PHE A 181 19.06 -1.91 6.84
N ILE A 182 18.53 -1.63 5.64
CA ILE A 182 17.18 -2.05 5.27
C ILE A 182 17.15 -3.25 4.29
N GLY A 183 18.27 -3.57 3.65
CA GLY A 183 18.33 -4.64 2.65
C GLY A 183 18.80 -4.18 1.28
N GLY A 184 18.31 -4.84 0.23
CA GLY A 184 18.63 -4.58 -1.17
C GLY A 184 17.53 -3.84 -1.94
N TYR A 185 17.48 -4.10 -3.26
CA TYR A 185 16.46 -3.50 -4.14
C TYR A 185 15.03 -3.94 -3.79
N SER A 186 14.84 -5.20 -3.40
CA SER A 186 13.51 -5.75 -3.09
C SER A 186 12.88 -5.05 -1.88
N GLU A 187 13.65 -4.85 -0.83
CA GLU A 187 13.22 -4.17 0.39
C GLU A 187 12.97 -2.67 0.13
N LEU A 188 13.80 -2.04 -0.72
CA LEU A 188 13.55 -0.66 -1.18
C LEU A 188 12.22 -0.55 -1.95
N ALA A 189 11.96 -1.50 -2.85
CA ALA A 189 10.73 -1.53 -3.63
C ALA A 189 9.49 -1.78 -2.76
N GLU A 190 9.63 -2.63 -1.74
CA GLU A 190 8.58 -2.86 -0.74
C GLU A 190 8.28 -1.59 0.06
N LEU A 191 9.30 -0.89 0.56
CA LEU A 191 9.14 0.40 1.25
C LEU A 191 8.43 1.43 0.37
N HIS A 192 8.75 1.46 -0.92
CA HIS A 192 8.04 2.33 -1.87
C HIS A 192 6.58 1.94 -2.03
N SER A 193 6.28 0.66 -2.19
CA SER A 193 4.90 0.16 -2.34
C SER A 193 4.03 0.45 -1.11
N LEU A 194 4.65 0.52 0.06
CA LEU A 194 4.02 0.88 1.33
C LEU A 194 3.92 2.41 1.56
N GLY A 195 4.34 3.23 0.58
CA GLY A 195 4.35 4.69 0.70
C GLY A 195 5.39 5.25 1.69
N ARG A 196 6.31 4.41 2.18
CA ARG A 196 7.31 4.78 3.21
C ARG A 196 8.56 5.48 2.65
N LEU A 197 8.64 5.64 1.32
CA LEU A 197 9.71 6.35 0.60
C LEU A 197 9.24 7.70 0.02
N ASN A 198 8.02 8.14 0.29
CA ASN A 198 7.54 9.42 -0.21
C ASN A 198 8.13 10.56 0.62
N TYR A 199 8.95 11.36 -0.04
CA TYR A 199 9.56 12.59 0.47
C TYR A 199 8.94 13.75 -0.31
N GLN A 200 8.00 14.43 0.28
CA GLN A 200 7.55 15.76 -0.16
C GLN A 200 7.79 16.76 0.94
#